data_fa984873d16394d84e3334fe4363dd11
#
_entry.id   fa984873d16394d84e3334fe4363dd11
#
_cell.length_a   1.000
_cell.length_b   1.000
_cell.length_c   1.000
_cell.angle_alpha   90.00
_cell.angle_beta   90.00
_cell.angle_gamma   90.00
#
_symmetry.space_group_name_H-M   'P 1'
#
loop_
_entity.id
_entity.type
_entity.pdbx_description
1 polymer ?
#
loop_
_entity_poly.entity_id
_entity_poly.type
_entity_poly.pdbx_seq_one_letter_code
_entity_poly.pdbx_strand_id
1 'polypeptide(L)'
;GLYGFFDHLLESHEKLIIDNCASGGRRIDFEMLRRSLLLWRSDLCWDPVAQQSATYGLSFWLPLHGVGSISLDPYHFRSGMGSNFTLALDYYDDPSIWNSAVQLLAEYTEVKDIFSGDFYPLTDYSTSQKSWIAWQFDRPDLGVGVIQAFRRQENNSNLRKFKLQGLQSDIQYEVFNFDTGLQLKACGY
;
A
#
# COMPACT_ATOMS: atom_id res chain seq x y z
N GLY A 1 22.13 -25.39 0.07
CA GLY A 1 22.02 -23.97 -0.23
C GLY A 1 20.87 -23.30 0.51
N LEU A 2 20.69 -21.98 0.37
CA LEU A 2 19.71 -21.18 1.12
C LEU A 2 18.27 -21.69 0.94
N TYR A 3 17.86 -22.00 -0.27
CA TYR A 3 16.51 -22.54 -0.55
C TYR A 3 16.29 -23.88 0.15
N GLY A 4 17.25 -24.80 0.05
CA GLY A 4 17.13 -26.09 0.75
C GLY A 4 17.11 -25.97 2.28
N PHE A 5 17.73 -24.94 2.83
CA PHE A 5 17.60 -24.63 4.26
C PHE A 5 16.17 -24.19 4.61
N PHE A 6 15.58 -23.30 3.81
CA PHE A 6 14.20 -22.87 4.00
C PHE A 6 13.20 -24.00 3.79
N ASP A 7 13.41 -24.83 2.76
CA ASP A 7 12.57 -26.01 2.52
C ASP A 7 12.58 -26.93 3.75
N HIS A 8 13.76 -27.23 4.29
CA HIS A 8 13.89 -28.05 5.51
C HIS A 8 13.19 -27.43 6.72
N LEU A 9 13.27 -26.11 6.92
CA LEU A 9 12.57 -25.43 8.02
C LEU A 9 11.05 -25.55 7.87
N LEU A 10 10.53 -25.31 6.69
CA LEU A 10 9.08 -25.37 6.41
C LEU A 10 8.54 -26.80 6.53
N GLU A 11 9.31 -27.81 6.09
CA GLU A 11 8.96 -29.23 6.25
C GLU A 11 8.98 -29.66 7.71
N SER A 12 9.91 -29.12 8.50
CA SER A 12 10.08 -29.51 9.91
C SER A 12 9.11 -28.77 10.85
N HIS A 13 8.53 -27.65 10.41
CA HIS A 13 7.70 -26.77 11.22
C HIS A 13 6.46 -26.32 10.45
N GLU A 14 5.38 -27.08 10.50
CA GLU A 14 4.15 -26.88 9.71
C GLU A 14 3.52 -25.46 9.80
N LYS A 15 3.73 -24.76 10.92
CA LYS A 15 3.17 -23.42 11.16
C LYS A 15 4.18 -22.29 10.99
N LEU A 16 5.38 -22.60 10.51
CA LEU A 16 6.40 -21.58 10.31
C LEU A 16 6.04 -20.67 9.15
N ILE A 17 6.12 -19.38 9.39
CA ILE A 17 6.05 -18.33 8.36
C ILE A 17 7.40 -17.62 8.35
N ILE A 18 7.98 -17.50 7.18
CA ILE A 18 9.26 -16.82 6.99
C ILE A 18 8.98 -15.43 6.39
N ASP A 19 9.36 -14.37 7.10
CA ASP A 19 9.43 -13.03 6.55
C ASP A 19 10.76 -12.86 5.82
N ASN A 20 10.68 -12.56 4.54
CA ASN A 20 11.83 -12.46 3.66
C ASN A 20 12.28 -11.01 3.54
N CYS A 21 13.29 -10.65 4.28
CA CYS A 21 13.97 -9.37 4.14
C CYS A 21 15.48 -9.59 3.94
N ALA A 22 16.04 -8.94 2.93
CA ALA A 22 17.48 -8.88 2.71
C ALA A 22 17.84 -7.54 2.08
N SER A 23 18.33 -6.61 2.89
CA SER A 23 18.75 -5.28 2.44
C SER A 23 17.71 -4.61 1.53
N GLY A 24 16.45 -4.57 1.98
CA GLY A 24 15.38 -3.87 1.30
C GLY A 24 15.05 -4.40 -0.10
N GLY A 25 14.69 -5.67 -0.21
CA GLY A 25 14.12 -6.21 -1.43
C GLY A 25 15.07 -6.99 -2.34
N ARG A 26 16.29 -7.33 -1.90
CA ARG A 26 17.24 -8.13 -2.71
C ARG A 26 16.80 -9.57 -2.98
N ARG A 27 15.79 -10.08 -2.29
CA ARG A 27 15.25 -11.42 -2.44
C ARG A 27 13.81 -11.43 -2.92
N ILE A 28 13.45 -10.47 -3.76
CA ILE A 28 12.14 -10.45 -4.42
C ILE A 28 12.24 -11.25 -5.72
N ASP A 29 12.26 -12.56 -5.59
CA ASP A 29 12.24 -13.50 -6.70
C ASP A 29 11.25 -14.63 -6.42
N PHE A 30 10.78 -15.31 -7.48
CA PHE A 30 9.75 -16.35 -7.38
C PHE A 30 10.17 -17.53 -6.50
N GLU A 31 11.45 -17.92 -6.53
CA GLU A 31 11.92 -19.05 -5.74
C GLU A 31 11.93 -18.72 -4.24
N MET A 32 12.28 -17.48 -3.89
CA MET A 32 12.23 -17.05 -2.50
C MET A 32 10.78 -16.86 -2.03
N LEU A 33 9.93 -16.25 -2.85
CA LEU A 33 8.52 -15.97 -2.52
C LEU A 33 7.65 -17.24 -2.43
N ARG A 34 8.06 -18.36 -3.01
CA ARG A 34 7.42 -19.66 -2.77
C ARG A 34 7.59 -20.17 -1.34
N ARG A 35 8.57 -19.64 -0.60
CA ARG A 35 8.99 -20.09 0.72
C ARG A 35 8.76 -19.07 1.81
N SER A 36 8.43 -17.84 1.43
CA SER A 36 8.41 -16.71 2.37
C SER A 36 7.41 -15.64 1.95
N LEU A 37 7.09 -14.76 2.87
CA LEU A 37 6.34 -13.55 2.62
C LEU A 37 7.30 -12.36 2.45
N LEU A 38 6.86 -11.31 1.77
CA LEU A 38 7.58 -10.05 1.62
C LEU A 38 6.91 -8.98 2.46
N LEU A 39 7.20 -8.94 3.76
CA LEU A 39 6.62 -7.95 4.66
C LEU A 39 7.44 -6.65 4.72
N TRP A 40 8.70 -6.68 4.24
CA TRP A 40 9.58 -5.52 4.13
C TRP A 40 10.22 -5.44 2.75
N ARG A 41 9.56 -4.74 1.83
CA ARG A 41 9.91 -4.68 0.39
C ARG A 41 11.04 -3.74 0.04
N SER A 42 11.35 -2.76 0.93
CA SER A 42 12.37 -1.73 0.68
C SER A 42 12.79 -1.04 1.97
N ASP A 43 14.08 -0.72 2.08
CA ASP A 43 14.60 0.11 3.17
C ASP A 43 14.32 1.62 2.95
N LEU A 44 13.79 2.02 1.79
CA LEU A 44 13.44 3.41 1.48
C LEU A 44 12.11 3.85 2.10
N CYS A 45 11.86 3.49 3.36
CA CYS A 45 10.62 3.82 4.07
C CYS A 45 10.45 5.31 4.38
N TRP A 46 11.50 6.11 4.25
CA TRP A 46 11.48 7.58 4.41
C TRP A 46 11.16 8.36 3.13
N ASP A 47 11.13 7.69 1.97
CA ASP A 47 10.88 8.35 0.68
C ASP A 47 9.49 7.99 0.13
N PRO A 48 8.51 8.91 0.19
CA PRO A 48 7.18 8.68 -0.34
C PRO A 48 7.16 8.27 -1.81
N VAL A 49 8.04 8.83 -2.65
CA VAL A 49 8.10 8.48 -4.07
C VAL A 49 8.59 7.05 -4.28
N ALA A 50 9.57 6.61 -3.50
CA ALA A 50 10.04 5.23 -3.53
C ALA A 50 8.93 4.26 -3.07
N GLN A 51 8.18 4.62 -2.02
CA GLN A 51 7.05 3.81 -1.54
C GLN A 51 5.94 3.70 -2.58
N GLN A 52 5.53 4.82 -3.16
CA GLN A 52 4.54 4.85 -4.24
C GLN A 52 4.98 4.02 -5.44
N SER A 53 6.26 4.12 -5.81
CA SER A 53 6.85 3.38 -6.94
C SER A 53 6.87 1.88 -6.68
N ALA A 54 7.21 1.46 -5.47
CA ALA A 54 7.21 0.05 -5.07
C ALA A 54 5.79 -0.53 -5.05
N THR A 55 4.81 0.19 -4.50
CA THR A 55 3.39 -0.23 -4.54
C THR A 55 2.94 -0.39 -5.98
N TYR A 56 3.18 0.61 -6.84
CA TYR A 56 2.77 0.56 -8.24
C TYR A 56 3.37 -0.65 -8.96
N GLY A 57 4.66 -0.92 -8.81
CA GLY A 57 5.35 -1.99 -9.53
C GLY A 57 5.06 -3.38 -9.02
N LEU A 58 5.02 -3.57 -7.71
CA LEU A 58 4.83 -4.90 -7.11
C LEU A 58 3.38 -5.38 -7.15
N SER A 59 2.40 -4.49 -7.01
CA SER A 59 0.99 -4.87 -6.96
C SER A 59 0.46 -5.51 -8.25
N PHE A 60 1.18 -5.42 -9.37
CA PHE A 60 0.82 -6.14 -10.59
C PHE A 60 0.93 -7.67 -10.49
N TRP A 61 1.76 -8.17 -9.58
CA TRP A 61 2.06 -9.60 -9.54
C TRP A 61 2.27 -10.18 -8.14
N LEU A 62 2.38 -9.34 -7.12
CA LEU A 62 2.61 -9.73 -5.74
C LEU A 62 1.54 -9.09 -4.83
N PRO A 63 0.49 -9.83 -4.47
CA PRO A 63 -0.64 -9.26 -3.69
C PRO A 63 -0.26 -8.95 -2.24
N LEU A 64 0.69 -9.70 -1.66
CA LEU A 64 1.14 -9.49 -0.29
C LEU A 64 2.57 -8.97 -0.29
N HIS A 65 2.71 -7.71 -0.10
CA HIS A 65 3.99 -7.04 0.12
C HIS A 65 3.79 -5.81 1.01
N GLY A 66 4.82 -5.41 1.71
CA GLY A 66 4.68 -4.29 2.62
C GLY A 66 5.96 -3.57 2.92
N VAL A 67 5.79 -2.51 3.64
CA VAL A 67 6.81 -1.70 4.27
C VAL A 67 6.12 -0.87 5.36
N GLY A 68 6.80 0.05 5.94
CA GLY A 68 6.21 0.93 6.93
C GLY A 68 6.37 2.39 6.63
N SER A 69 5.90 3.20 7.57
CA SER A 69 6.20 4.60 7.67
C SER A 69 7.02 4.87 8.93
N ILE A 70 7.92 5.83 8.82
CA ILE A 70 8.65 6.44 9.93
C ILE A 70 8.08 7.82 10.29
N SER A 71 6.96 8.21 9.70
CA SER A 71 6.38 9.54 9.83
C SER A 71 4.88 9.48 10.00
N LEU A 72 4.34 10.41 10.77
CA LEU A 72 2.91 10.67 10.92
C LEU A 72 2.41 11.81 10.04
N ASP A 73 3.22 12.29 9.10
CA ASP A 73 2.72 13.12 8.01
C ASP A 73 1.75 12.28 7.16
N PRO A 74 0.50 12.69 6.92
CA PRO A 74 -0.50 11.87 6.25
C PRO A 74 -0.08 11.46 4.83
N TYR A 75 0.62 12.32 4.08
CA TYR A 75 1.10 12.01 2.75
C TYR A 75 2.14 10.90 2.78
N HIS A 76 3.10 11.01 3.71
CA HIS A 76 4.13 10.00 3.89
C HIS A 76 3.54 8.67 4.36
N PHE A 77 2.72 8.72 5.40
CA PHE A 77 2.06 7.53 5.96
C PHE A 77 1.28 6.77 4.89
N ARG A 78 0.38 7.46 4.17
CA ARG A 78 -0.45 6.85 3.13
C ARG A 78 0.34 6.35 1.93
N SER A 79 1.51 6.95 1.64
CA SER A 79 2.43 6.44 0.60
C SER A 79 2.98 5.05 0.92
N GLY A 80 3.10 4.70 2.19
CA GLY A 80 3.51 3.37 2.65
C GLY A 80 2.37 2.36 2.78
N MET A 81 1.11 2.80 2.80
CA MET A 81 -0.04 1.90 3.00
C MET A 81 -0.15 0.87 1.88
N GLY A 82 -0.40 -0.37 2.26
CA GLY A 82 -0.54 -1.51 1.36
C GLY A 82 -1.05 -2.73 2.11
N SER A 83 -0.91 -3.91 1.54
CA SER A 83 -1.39 -5.18 2.11
C SER A 83 -0.69 -5.60 3.41
N ASN A 84 0.49 -5.07 3.68
CA ASN A 84 1.14 -5.09 4.99
C ASN A 84 1.75 -3.73 5.29
N PHE A 85 1.67 -3.31 6.57
CA PHE A 85 2.14 -1.99 7.00
C PHE A 85 2.73 -2.05 8.41
N THR A 86 3.91 -1.46 8.57
CA THR A 86 4.60 -1.33 9.85
C THR A 86 4.77 0.14 10.18
N LEU A 87 4.42 0.54 11.38
CA LEU A 87 4.69 1.88 11.89
C LEU A 87 5.94 1.83 12.78
N ALA A 88 7.03 2.40 12.29
CA ALA A 88 8.31 2.43 12.98
C ALA A 88 8.60 3.87 13.46
N LEU A 89 8.12 4.19 14.64
CA LEU A 89 8.25 5.51 15.23
C LEU A 89 9.18 5.46 16.43
N ASP A 90 10.03 6.47 16.56
CA ASP A 90 10.91 6.66 17.70
C ASP A 90 10.29 7.73 18.65
N TYR A 91 9.37 7.29 19.52
CA TYR A 91 8.58 8.19 20.36
C TYR A 91 8.50 7.71 21.79
N TYR A 92 9.49 8.02 22.56
CA TYR A 92 9.47 7.63 23.97
C TYR A 92 8.77 8.65 24.88
N ASP A 93 8.64 9.92 24.46
CA ASP A 93 8.31 11.00 25.40
C ASP A 93 7.20 12.00 24.98
N ASP A 94 6.51 11.83 23.84
CA ASP A 94 5.46 12.78 23.42
C ASP A 94 4.08 12.13 23.25
N PRO A 95 3.18 12.26 24.24
CA PRO A 95 1.82 11.71 24.15
C PRO A 95 0.96 12.27 23.00
N SER A 96 1.25 13.49 22.49
CA SER A 96 0.48 14.10 21.42
C SER A 96 0.59 13.34 20.11
N ILE A 97 1.70 12.65 19.91
CA ILE A 97 2.00 11.81 18.77
C ILE A 97 1.06 10.62 18.67
N TRP A 98 0.68 10.04 19.80
CA TRP A 98 -0.23 8.90 19.84
C TRP A 98 -1.59 9.20 19.25
N ASN A 99 -2.13 10.40 19.43
CA ASN A 99 -3.43 10.78 18.87
C ASN A 99 -3.38 10.77 17.33
N SER A 100 -2.31 11.32 16.74
CA SER A 100 -2.09 11.29 15.27
C SER A 100 -1.86 9.88 14.77
N ALA A 101 -1.07 9.08 15.48
CA ALA A 101 -0.83 7.67 15.14
C ALA A 101 -2.14 6.85 15.16
N VAL A 102 -2.96 7.03 16.19
CA VAL A 102 -4.26 6.34 16.32
C VAL A 102 -5.20 6.69 15.18
N GLN A 103 -5.26 7.97 14.78
CA GLN A 103 -6.08 8.40 13.65
C GLN A 103 -5.65 7.73 12.35
N LEU A 104 -4.35 7.79 12.00
CA LEU A 104 -3.82 7.21 10.77
C LEU A 104 -3.91 5.68 10.76
N LEU A 105 -3.70 5.04 11.90
CA LEU A 105 -3.90 3.59 12.03
C LEU A 105 -5.37 3.18 11.92
N ALA A 106 -6.31 4.03 12.37
CA ALA A 106 -7.73 3.80 12.16
C ALA A 106 -8.08 3.84 10.66
N GLU A 107 -7.59 4.85 9.92
CA GLU A 107 -7.73 4.91 8.46
C GLU A 107 -7.17 3.63 7.78
N TYR A 108 -5.96 3.22 8.15
CA TYR A 108 -5.36 2.00 7.60
C TYR A 108 -6.20 0.76 7.94
N THR A 109 -6.69 0.64 9.16
CA THR A 109 -7.50 -0.51 9.61
C THR A 109 -8.80 -0.61 8.83
N GLU A 110 -9.39 0.51 8.43
CA GLU A 110 -10.60 0.55 7.61
C GLU A 110 -10.38 0.02 6.18
N VAL A 111 -9.19 0.23 5.61
CA VAL A 111 -8.91 -0.10 4.21
C VAL A 111 -7.93 -1.26 4.00
N LYS A 112 -7.28 -1.76 5.04
CA LYS A 112 -6.19 -2.75 4.93
C LYS A 112 -6.56 -4.02 4.15
N ASP A 113 -7.78 -4.50 4.32
CA ASP A 113 -8.24 -5.74 3.70
C ASP A 113 -8.53 -5.55 2.19
N ILE A 114 -8.66 -4.29 1.75
CA ILE A 114 -8.88 -3.95 0.34
C ILE A 114 -7.60 -4.09 -0.47
N PHE A 115 -6.43 -3.87 0.13
CA PHE A 115 -5.13 -3.96 -0.56
C PHE A 115 -4.74 -5.36 -1.06
N SER A 116 -5.50 -6.38 -0.69
CA SER A 116 -5.36 -7.74 -1.23
C SER A 116 -6.23 -8.00 -2.48
N GLY A 117 -6.98 -6.99 -2.93
CA GLY A 117 -7.88 -7.07 -4.08
C GLY A 117 -7.19 -6.85 -5.42
N ASP A 118 -8.02 -6.71 -6.46
CA ASP A 118 -7.58 -6.44 -7.81
C ASP A 118 -6.90 -5.07 -7.91
N PHE A 119 -5.75 -5.01 -8.57
CA PHE A 119 -4.98 -3.79 -8.73
C PHE A 119 -5.18 -3.17 -10.12
N TYR A 120 -5.55 -1.89 -10.16
CA TYR A 120 -5.72 -1.12 -11.39
C TYR A 120 -4.88 0.16 -11.35
N PRO A 121 -3.86 0.31 -12.23
CA PRO A 121 -3.17 1.59 -12.37
C PRO A 121 -4.12 2.62 -12.99
N LEU A 122 -4.18 3.82 -12.42
CA LEU A 122 -5.01 4.93 -12.91
C LEU A 122 -4.17 6.01 -13.61
N THR A 123 -2.86 5.90 -13.55
CA THR A 123 -1.89 6.73 -14.27
C THR A 123 -0.78 5.86 -14.84
N ASP A 124 0.02 6.39 -15.75
CA ASP A 124 1.30 5.78 -16.11
C ASP A 124 2.25 5.80 -14.91
N TYR A 125 3.20 4.86 -14.90
CA TYR A 125 4.31 4.86 -13.95
C TYR A 125 5.21 6.08 -14.13
N SER A 126 5.58 6.71 -13.03
CA SER A 126 6.53 7.82 -13.05
C SER A 126 7.23 7.95 -11.69
N THR A 127 8.50 8.33 -11.70
CA THR A 127 9.26 8.77 -10.53
C THR A 127 9.41 10.29 -10.45
N SER A 128 8.90 11.03 -11.44
CA SER A 128 9.00 12.50 -11.51
C SER A 128 8.22 13.17 -10.39
N GLN A 129 8.83 14.17 -9.75
CA GLN A 129 8.17 15.03 -8.76
C GLN A 129 7.06 15.93 -9.38
N LYS A 130 6.99 16.01 -10.70
CA LYS A 130 5.98 16.79 -11.44
C LYS A 130 4.75 15.98 -11.81
N SER A 131 4.68 14.71 -11.42
CA SER A 131 3.60 13.80 -11.79
C SER A 131 2.54 13.68 -10.71
N TRP A 132 1.32 13.33 -11.12
CA TRP A 132 0.40 12.53 -10.34
C TRP A 132 0.73 11.06 -10.51
N ILE A 133 0.61 10.30 -9.45
CA ILE A 133 0.58 8.83 -9.51
C ILE A 133 -0.65 8.34 -8.76
N ALA A 134 -1.39 7.41 -9.35
CA ALA A 134 -2.61 6.89 -8.75
C ALA A 134 -2.88 5.46 -9.19
N TRP A 135 -3.55 4.73 -8.31
CA TRP A 135 -4.05 3.37 -8.52
C TRP A 135 -5.29 3.12 -7.67
N GLN A 136 -5.97 2.05 -8.01
CA GLN A 136 -7.14 1.54 -7.31
C GLN A 136 -6.88 0.09 -6.91
N PHE A 137 -7.28 -0.27 -5.71
CA PHE A 137 -7.52 -1.65 -5.33
C PHE A 137 -9.02 -1.88 -5.22
N ASP A 138 -9.48 -3.02 -5.70
CA ASP A 138 -10.91 -3.37 -5.74
C ASP A 138 -11.15 -4.76 -5.14
N ARG A 139 -12.18 -4.87 -4.32
CA ARG A 139 -12.66 -6.12 -3.72
C ARG A 139 -14.12 -6.32 -4.11
N PRO A 140 -14.38 -6.77 -5.33
CA PRO A 140 -15.75 -6.95 -5.83
C PRO A 140 -16.55 -7.95 -5.01
N ASP A 141 -15.88 -8.91 -4.37
CA ASP A 141 -16.46 -9.87 -3.43
C ASP A 141 -16.99 -9.21 -2.13
N LEU A 142 -16.44 -8.07 -1.74
CA LEU A 142 -16.87 -7.27 -0.59
C LEU A 142 -17.67 -6.03 -0.99
N GLY A 143 -17.71 -5.68 -2.27
CA GLY A 143 -18.36 -4.47 -2.78
C GLY A 143 -17.65 -3.18 -2.37
N VAL A 144 -16.35 -3.22 -2.14
CA VAL A 144 -15.53 -2.07 -1.68
C VAL A 144 -14.27 -1.91 -2.49
N GLY A 145 -13.76 -0.68 -2.55
CA GLY A 145 -12.48 -0.37 -3.18
C GLY A 145 -11.79 0.80 -2.49
N VAL A 146 -10.49 0.96 -2.74
CA VAL A 146 -9.70 2.09 -2.28
C VAL A 146 -8.91 2.69 -3.42
N ILE A 147 -8.87 4.02 -3.47
CA ILE A 147 -8.10 4.79 -4.44
C ILE A 147 -7.01 5.53 -3.69
N GLN A 148 -5.77 5.30 -4.10
CA GLN A 148 -4.64 6.08 -3.65
C GLN A 148 -4.17 6.97 -4.80
N ALA A 149 -4.23 8.29 -4.60
CA ALA A 149 -3.85 9.29 -5.60
C ALA A 149 -2.93 10.33 -4.97
N PHE A 150 -1.72 10.42 -5.47
CA PHE A 150 -0.68 11.27 -4.92
C PHE A 150 -0.29 12.36 -5.91
N ARG A 151 -0.50 13.61 -5.51
CA ARG A 151 0.07 14.75 -6.19
C ARG A 151 1.47 15.00 -5.66
N ARG A 152 2.47 14.78 -6.47
CA ARG A 152 3.85 14.99 -6.05
C ARG A 152 4.20 16.49 -5.96
N GLN A 153 5.23 16.79 -5.19
CA GLN A 153 5.54 18.11 -4.67
C GLN A 153 5.68 19.20 -5.75
N GLU A 154 6.28 18.89 -6.91
CA GLU A 154 6.51 19.84 -8.00
C GLU A 154 5.38 19.85 -9.04
N ASN A 155 4.28 19.14 -8.79
CA ASN A 155 3.15 19.15 -9.72
C ASN A 155 2.30 20.39 -9.54
N ASN A 156 2.15 21.17 -10.60
CA ASN A 156 1.42 22.45 -10.60
C ASN A 156 -0.10 22.29 -10.81
N SER A 157 -0.58 21.07 -11.12
CA SER A 157 -2.01 20.84 -11.34
C SER A 157 -2.68 20.40 -10.04
N ASN A 158 -3.63 21.19 -9.57
CA ASN A 158 -4.40 20.91 -8.36
C ASN A 158 -5.58 19.94 -8.62
N LEU A 159 -5.83 19.59 -9.89
CA LEU A 159 -6.93 18.72 -10.28
C LEU A 159 -6.45 17.65 -11.25
N ARG A 160 -6.88 16.42 -11.02
CA ARG A 160 -6.71 15.30 -11.94
C ARG A 160 -7.97 14.46 -11.97
N LYS A 161 -8.39 14.03 -13.15
CA LYS A 161 -9.48 13.08 -13.34
C LYS A 161 -8.90 11.69 -13.52
N PHE A 162 -9.49 10.73 -12.85
CA PHE A 162 -9.14 9.31 -12.98
C PHE A 162 -10.37 8.54 -13.43
N LYS A 163 -10.18 7.59 -14.34
CA LYS A 163 -11.23 6.65 -14.72
C LYS A 163 -11.08 5.39 -13.88
N LEU A 164 -12.00 5.17 -12.96
CA LEU A 164 -12.01 3.98 -12.12
C LEU A 164 -12.36 2.73 -12.94
N GLN A 165 -11.91 1.59 -12.46
CA GLN A 165 -12.09 0.29 -13.11
C GLN A 165 -12.99 -0.62 -12.25
N GLY A 166 -13.57 -1.66 -12.85
CA GLY A 166 -14.34 -2.67 -12.12
C GLY A 166 -15.71 -2.22 -11.60
N LEU A 167 -16.09 -0.94 -11.76
CA LEU A 167 -17.36 -0.43 -11.26
C LEU A 167 -18.54 -0.91 -12.13
N GLN A 168 -19.65 -1.25 -11.48
CA GLN A 168 -20.89 -1.64 -12.15
C GLN A 168 -21.76 -0.40 -12.39
N SER A 169 -22.25 -0.25 -13.62
CA SER A 169 -22.98 0.96 -14.06
C SER A 169 -24.33 1.19 -13.36
N ASP A 170 -24.94 0.13 -12.87
CA ASP A 170 -26.24 0.14 -12.20
C ASP A 170 -26.15 0.21 -10.66
N ILE A 171 -24.94 0.29 -10.13
CA ILE A 171 -24.70 0.41 -8.69
C ILE A 171 -24.37 1.84 -8.32
N GLN A 172 -24.97 2.32 -7.23
CA GLN A 172 -24.61 3.56 -6.58
C GLN A 172 -23.52 3.30 -5.54
N TYR A 173 -22.39 3.97 -5.70
CA TYR A 173 -21.25 3.91 -4.78
C TYR A 173 -21.27 5.11 -3.83
N GLU A 174 -20.92 4.87 -2.58
CA GLU A 174 -20.57 5.90 -1.62
C GLU A 174 -19.06 6.09 -1.62
N VAL A 175 -18.60 7.32 -1.79
CA VAL A 175 -17.17 7.66 -1.83
C VAL A 175 -16.86 8.55 -0.64
N PHE A 176 -15.87 8.14 0.14
CA PHE A 176 -15.35 8.88 1.27
C PHE A 176 -13.91 9.35 0.99
N ASN A 177 -13.64 10.63 1.21
CA ASN A 177 -12.31 11.21 1.05
C ASN A 177 -11.67 11.46 2.41
N PHE A 178 -10.60 10.72 2.73
CA PHE A 178 -9.90 10.82 4.01
C PHE A 178 -9.21 12.16 4.25
N ASP A 179 -8.83 12.91 3.19
CA ASP A 179 -8.20 14.22 3.37
C ASP A 179 -9.20 15.29 3.80
N THR A 180 -10.42 15.23 3.29
CA THR A 180 -11.41 16.31 3.44
C THR A 180 -12.59 15.92 4.31
N GLY A 181 -12.79 14.64 4.59
CA GLY A 181 -14.00 14.10 5.22
C GLY A 181 -15.25 14.17 4.31
N LEU A 182 -15.07 14.51 3.03
CA LEU A 182 -16.17 14.62 2.09
C LEU A 182 -16.75 13.24 1.78
N GLN A 183 -18.07 13.14 1.87
CA GLN A 183 -18.84 12.00 1.38
C GLN A 183 -19.66 12.40 0.17
N LEU A 184 -19.67 11.56 -0.85
CA LEU A 184 -20.50 11.77 -2.04
C LEU A 184 -21.03 10.43 -2.54
N LYS A 185 -22.11 10.48 -3.33
CA LYS A 185 -22.67 9.32 -4.03
C LYS A 185 -22.43 9.48 -5.53
N ALA A 186 -22.01 8.42 -6.17
CA ALA A 186 -21.79 8.37 -7.62
C ALA A 186 -22.25 7.02 -8.18
N CYS A 187 -22.71 7.00 -9.43
CA CYS A 187 -22.96 5.75 -10.14
C CYS A 187 -21.69 5.32 -10.88
N GLY A 188 -21.52 4.01 -11.08
CA GLY A 188 -20.53 3.49 -12.01
C GLY A 188 -20.88 3.89 -13.47
N TYR A 189 -19.86 4.00 -14.33
CA TYR A 189 -20.00 4.26 -15.77
C TYR A 189 -19.14 3.30 -16.58
#